data_4dbe78d0fb6078339e39635931ea8e71
#
_entry.id   4dbe78d0fb6078339e39635931ea8e71
#
_cell.length_a   1.000
_cell.length_b   1.000
_cell.length_c   1.000
_cell.angle_alpha   90.00
_cell.angle_beta   90.00
_cell.angle_gamma   90.00
#
_symmetry.space_group_name_H-M   'P 1'
#
loop_
_entity.id
_entity.type
_entity.pdbx_description
1 polymer ?
#
loop_
_entity_poly.entity_id
_entity_poly.type
_entity_poly.pdbx_seq_one_letter_code
_entity_poly.pdbx_strand_id
1 'polypeptide(L)'
;MIFHIAVCSPDSVLRSRVERQCLDYYARRDDACIIEQLDSPEALLARDDAGERYELYLIELPYTAAAASLRAAAALRSRGRRSPLAFLAHTPAHAYSAYRVDAMQYLLLPVPPEQLDALLARAAEPEYGPAIPVATASGLRVLPFAASEYLECP
;
A
#
# COMPACT_ATOMS: atom_id res chain seq x y z
N MET A 1 -9.89 9.48 -14.35
CA MET A 1 -9.63 9.70 -12.93
C MET A 1 -8.14 9.75 -12.68
N ILE A 2 -7.69 10.67 -11.85
CA ILE A 2 -6.29 10.77 -11.51
C ILE A 2 -6.02 9.97 -10.24
N PHE A 3 -5.07 9.06 -10.32
CA PHE A 3 -4.71 8.21 -9.19
C PHE A 3 -3.80 8.97 -8.23
N HIS A 4 -4.17 9.05 -6.99
CA HIS A 4 -3.46 9.81 -5.96
C HIS A 4 -2.73 8.84 -5.05
N ILE A 5 -1.40 8.91 -4.99
CA ILE A 5 -0.57 7.94 -4.28
C ILE A 5 0.27 8.66 -3.22
N ALA A 6 0.25 8.15 -2.00
CA ALA A 6 1.14 8.63 -0.95
C ALA A 6 2.34 7.70 -0.85
N VAL A 7 3.55 8.27 -0.85
CA VAL A 7 4.79 7.52 -0.65
C VAL A 7 5.42 8.02 0.64
N CYS A 8 5.44 7.17 1.65
CA CYS A 8 5.89 7.53 3.00
C CYS A 8 7.19 6.80 3.33
N SER A 9 8.27 7.55 3.51
CA SER A 9 9.58 7.00 3.83
C SER A 9 10.48 8.12 4.34
N PRO A 10 11.34 7.86 5.33
CA PRO A 10 12.32 8.86 5.73
C PRO A 10 13.46 9.02 4.71
N ASP A 11 13.59 8.10 3.77
CA ASP A 11 14.67 8.09 2.79
C ASP A 11 14.21 8.81 1.52
N SER A 12 14.75 10.02 1.30
CA SER A 12 14.36 10.84 0.16
C SER A 12 14.74 10.20 -1.17
N VAL A 13 15.83 9.42 -1.20
CA VAL A 13 16.25 8.73 -2.42
C VAL A 13 15.23 7.66 -2.77
N LEU A 14 14.79 6.90 -1.78
CA LEU A 14 13.77 5.89 -2.01
C LEU A 14 12.46 6.52 -2.47
N ARG A 15 12.03 7.60 -1.81
CA ARG A 15 10.79 8.28 -2.21
C ARG A 15 10.83 8.73 -3.66
N SER A 16 11.95 9.34 -4.05
CA SER A 16 12.08 9.85 -5.43
C SER A 16 12.13 8.71 -6.45
N ARG A 17 12.79 7.60 -6.09
CA ARG A 17 12.85 6.44 -6.99
C ARG A 17 11.47 5.83 -7.18
N VAL A 18 10.73 5.67 -6.10
CA VAL A 18 9.38 5.11 -6.18
C VAL A 18 8.47 6.05 -6.97
N GLU A 19 8.58 7.35 -6.73
CA GLU A 19 7.78 8.30 -7.49
C GLU A 19 8.06 8.18 -8.99
N ARG A 20 9.35 8.11 -9.36
CA ARG A 20 9.71 8.00 -10.78
C ARG A 20 9.11 6.73 -11.39
N GLN A 21 9.19 5.62 -10.68
CA GLN A 21 8.63 4.36 -11.19
C GLN A 21 7.12 4.46 -11.38
N CYS A 22 6.43 5.10 -10.45
CA CYS A 22 4.98 5.27 -10.56
C CYS A 22 4.63 6.17 -11.75
N LEU A 23 5.34 7.28 -11.89
CA LEU A 23 5.08 8.19 -13.01
C LEU A 23 5.34 7.52 -14.35
N ASP A 24 6.42 6.73 -14.45
CA ASP A 24 6.73 6.01 -15.68
C ASP A 24 5.64 4.98 -16.00
N TYR A 25 5.15 4.29 -14.97
CA TYR A 25 4.09 3.30 -15.16
C TYR A 25 2.86 3.92 -15.80
N TYR A 26 2.40 5.05 -15.25
CA TYR A 26 1.18 5.69 -15.76
C TYR A 26 1.41 6.37 -17.09
N ALA A 27 2.61 6.92 -17.30
CA ALA A 27 2.93 7.54 -18.60
C ALA A 27 2.89 6.53 -19.74
N ARG A 28 3.38 5.31 -19.50
CA ARG A 28 3.34 4.26 -20.51
C ARG A 28 1.92 3.83 -20.86
N ARG A 29 0.96 4.12 -20.00
CA ARG A 29 -0.45 3.78 -20.21
C ARG A 29 -1.28 5.00 -20.62
N ASP A 30 -0.61 6.08 -20.99
CA ASP A 30 -1.28 7.31 -21.38
C ASP A 30 -2.26 7.76 -20.28
N ASP A 31 -1.81 7.68 -19.04
CA ASP A 31 -2.61 8.01 -17.87
C ASP A 31 -1.79 8.89 -16.94
N ALA A 32 -2.38 9.35 -15.87
CA ALA A 32 -1.72 10.27 -14.96
C ALA A 32 -1.93 9.86 -13.51
N CYS A 33 -0.94 10.18 -12.67
CA CYS A 33 -1.08 10.04 -11.23
C CYS A 33 -0.45 11.24 -10.55
N ILE A 34 -0.86 11.48 -9.31
CA ILE A 34 -0.26 12.49 -8.46
C ILE A 34 0.39 11.76 -7.30
N ILE A 35 1.68 12.03 -7.11
CA ILE A 35 2.45 11.40 -6.05
C ILE A 35 2.71 12.44 -4.97
N GLU A 36 2.41 12.09 -3.74
CA GLU A 36 2.79 12.93 -2.60
C GLU A 36 3.83 12.20 -1.78
N GLN A 37 5.01 12.81 -1.63
CA GLN A 37 6.07 12.26 -0.81
C GLN A 37 5.92 12.76 0.61
N LEU A 38 5.97 11.83 1.57
CA LEU A 38 5.85 12.14 3.00
C LEU A 38 7.04 11.51 3.69
N ASP A 39 7.69 12.27 4.57
CA ASP A 39 8.96 11.84 5.16
C ASP A 39 8.80 11.08 6.47
N SER A 40 7.58 10.98 6.99
CA SER A 40 7.37 10.31 8.26
C SER A 40 5.93 9.82 8.39
N PRO A 41 5.71 8.82 9.26
CA PRO A 41 4.33 8.40 9.56
C PRO A 41 3.49 9.53 10.14
N GLU A 42 4.10 10.42 10.92
CA GLU A 42 3.40 11.57 11.49
C GLU A 42 2.91 12.50 10.39
N ALA A 43 3.73 12.72 9.36
CA ALA A 43 3.33 13.54 8.23
C ALA A 43 2.14 12.91 7.49
N LEU A 44 2.15 11.59 7.36
CA LEU A 44 1.06 10.88 6.69
C LEU A 44 -0.24 11.07 7.46
N LEU A 45 -0.21 10.91 8.78
CA LEU A 45 -1.42 11.08 9.58
C LEU A 45 -1.88 12.54 9.59
N ALA A 46 -0.94 13.49 9.54
CA ALA A 46 -1.30 14.91 9.48
C ALA A 46 -2.03 15.23 8.17
N ARG A 47 -1.60 14.61 7.05
CA ARG A 47 -2.30 14.80 5.79
C ARG A 47 -3.71 14.22 5.85
N ASP A 48 -3.85 13.06 6.49
CA ASP A 48 -5.17 12.47 6.67
C ASP A 48 -6.07 13.37 7.52
N ASP A 49 -5.51 13.95 8.58
CA ASP A 49 -6.25 14.88 9.42
C ASP A 49 -6.66 16.13 8.64
N ALA A 50 -5.87 16.53 7.66
CA ALA A 50 -6.17 17.70 6.83
C ALA A 50 -7.20 17.40 5.74
N GLY A 51 -7.68 16.17 5.65
CA GLY A 51 -8.70 15.80 4.68
C GLY A 51 -8.18 15.18 3.41
N GLU A 52 -6.87 14.97 3.30
CA GLU A 52 -6.30 14.35 2.09
C GLU A 52 -6.65 12.88 2.03
N ARG A 53 -6.94 12.41 0.82
CA ARG A 53 -7.29 10.99 0.61
C ARG A 53 -6.48 10.47 -0.57
N TYR A 54 -6.06 9.21 -0.46
CA TYR A 54 -5.21 8.58 -1.47
C TYR A 54 -5.83 7.28 -1.93
N GLU A 55 -5.60 6.92 -3.20
CA GLU A 55 -6.03 5.64 -3.73
C GLU A 55 -5.04 4.52 -3.43
N LEU A 56 -3.81 4.87 -3.03
CA LEU A 56 -2.79 3.88 -2.70
C LEU A 56 -1.82 4.49 -1.71
N TYR A 57 -1.48 3.71 -0.69
CA TYR A 57 -0.44 4.09 0.29
C TYR A 57 0.74 3.16 0.10
N LEU A 58 1.93 3.73 -0.12
CA LEU A 58 3.20 2.99 -0.16
C LEU A 58 4.00 3.46 1.05
N ILE A 59 4.24 2.57 2.01
CA ILE A 59 4.81 2.95 3.29
C ILE A 59 6.04 2.08 3.55
N GLU A 60 7.19 2.73 3.75
CA GLU A 60 8.41 2.00 4.10
C GLU A 60 8.37 1.60 5.58
N LEU A 61 8.89 0.40 5.86
CA LEU A 61 9.16 -0.05 7.22
C LEU A 61 10.66 0.05 7.45
N PRO A 62 11.15 1.17 8.01
CA PRO A 62 12.58 1.33 8.23
C PRO A 62 13.07 0.35 9.30
N TYR A 63 14.36 0.00 9.25
CA TYR A 63 14.93 -0.95 10.21
C TYR A 63 14.66 -0.57 11.65
N THR A 64 14.82 0.73 11.97
CA THR A 64 14.78 1.19 13.36
C THR A 64 13.46 1.82 13.75
N ALA A 65 12.53 1.96 12.81
CA ALA A 65 11.28 2.70 13.07
C ALA A 65 10.07 2.02 12.44
N ALA A 66 10.14 0.71 12.21
CA ALA A 66 9.03 -0.01 11.60
C ALA A 66 7.76 0.08 12.43
N ALA A 67 7.87 0.09 13.76
CA ALA A 67 6.70 0.14 14.63
C ALA A 67 5.87 1.40 14.39
N ALA A 68 6.52 2.55 14.19
CA ALA A 68 5.79 3.79 13.95
C ALA A 68 5.00 3.73 12.65
N SER A 69 5.61 3.18 11.60
CA SER A 69 4.94 3.03 10.31
C SER A 69 3.77 2.07 10.41
N LEU A 70 3.93 0.98 11.13
CA LEU A 70 2.84 0.01 11.32
C LEU A 70 1.70 0.62 12.12
N ARG A 71 2.02 1.43 13.14
CA ARG A 71 0.99 2.11 13.92
C ARG A 71 0.22 3.11 13.07
N ALA A 72 0.92 3.82 12.17
CA ALA A 72 0.25 4.76 11.28
C ALA A 72 -0.72 4.04 10.35
N ALA A 73 -0.32 2.90 9.81
CA ALA A 73 -1.20 2.10 8.96
C ALA A 73 -2.42 1.62 9.75
N ALA A 74 -2.21 1.16 10.98
CA ALA A 74 -3.32 0.75 11.83
C ALA A 74 -4.26 1.91 12.13
N ALA A 75 -3.70 3.11 12.35
CA ALA A 75 -4.52 4.31 12.59
C ALA A 75 -5.38 4.65 11.37
N LEU A 76 -4.80 4.54 10.17
CA LEU A 76 -5.58 4.77 8.95
C LEU A 76 -6.75 3.80 8.87
N ARG A 77 -6.51 2.52 9.16
CA ARG A 77 -7.58 1.53 9.14
C ARG A 77 -8.64 1.82 10.19
N SER A 78 -8.22 2.23 11.38
CA SER A 78 -9.16 2.61 12.45
C SER A 78 -10.02 3.80 12.06
N ARG A 79 -9.49 4.70 11.26
CA ARG A 79 -10.23 5.87 10.76
C ARG A 79 -11.14 5.53 9.59
N GLY A 80 -11.19 4.28 9.17
CA GLY A 80 -12.06 3.85 8.07
C GLY A 80 -11.43 3.98 6.69
N ARG A 81 -10.13 4.22 6.60
CA ARG A 81 -9.46 4.28 5.29
C ARG A 81 -9.29 2.88 4.76
N ARG A 82 -9.86 2.61 3.59
CA ARG A 82 -9.87 1.27 2.99
C ARG A 82 -9.05 1.18 1.71
N SER A 83 -8.38 2.25 1.34
CA SER A 83 -7.55 2.24 0.14
C SER A 83 -6.47 1.17 0.24
N PRO A 84 -6.06 0.58 -0.89
CA PRO A 84 -4.94 -0.35 -0.90
C PRO A 84 -3.70 0.26 -0.25
N LEU A 85 -2.98 -0.57 0.49
CA LEU A 85 -1.81 -0.15 1.24
C LEU A 85 -0.75 -1.23 1.08
N ALA A 86 0.46 -0.85 0.72
CA ALA A 86 1.56 -1.78 0.56
C ALA A 86 2.76 -1.29 1.36
N PHE A 87 3.49 -2.24 1.92
CA PHE A 87 4.71 -1.93 2.67
C PHE A 87 5.94 -2.22 1.84
N LEU A 88 6.95 -1.36 2.00
CA LEU A 88 8.27 -1.52 1.42
C LEU A 88 9.22 -1.80 2.59
N ALA A 89 9.75 -3.02 2.67
CA ALA A 89 10.46 -3.46 3.86
C ALA A 89 11.84 -4.00 3.51
N HIS A 90 12.72 -3.98 4.50
CA HIS A 90 14.08 -4.49 4.34
C HIS A 90 14.21 -5.94 4.77
N THR A 91 13.20 -6.47 5.44
CA THR A 91 13.21 -7.81 6.03
C THR A 91 11.78 -8.35 6.05
N PRO A 92 11.59 -9.68 5.98
CA PRO A 92 10.25 -10.24 6.10
C PRO A 92 9.70 -10.27 7.53
N ALA A 93 10.46 -9.75 8.51
CA ALA A 93 10.11 -9.91 9.92
C ALA A 93 8.76 -9.29 10.30
N HIS A 94 8.27 -8.30 9.54
CA HIS A 94 7.03 -7.60 9.87
C HIS A 94 5.84 -8.05 9.02
N ALA A 95 5.97 -9.16 8.30
CA ALA A 95 4.90 -9.58 7.39
C ALA A 95 3.60 -9.89 8.12
N TYR A 96 3.69 -10.47 9.32
CA TYR A 96 2.48 -10.76 10.08
C TYR A 96 1.75 -9.47 10.49
N SER A 97 2.51 -8.47 10.94
CA SER A 97 1.92 -7.18 11.31
C SER A 97 1.29 -6.50 10.10
N ALA A 98 1.91 -6.63 8.95
CA ALA A 98 1.35 -6.09 7.71
C ALA A 98 0.03 -6.75 7.36
N TYR A 99 -0.05 -8.07 7.52
CA TYR A 99 -1.28 -8.80 7.29
C TYR A 99 -2.41 -8.27 8.18
N ARG A 100 -2.09 -7.94 9.43
CA ARG A 100 -3.09 -7.51 10.40
C ARG A 100 -3.69 -6.14 10.08
N VAL A 101 -3.05 -5.33 9.23
CA VAL A 101 -3.62 -4.05 8.79
C VAL A 101 -4.14 -4.15 7.37
N ASP A 102 -4.38 -5.36 6.88
CA ASP A 102 -4.92 -5.61 5.54
C ASP A 102 -4.07 -4.99 4.45
N ALA A 103 -2.76 -5.15 4.55
CA ALA A 103 -1.87 -4.70 3.49
C ALA A 103 -2.12 -5.53 2.24
N MET A 104 -2.21 -4.86 1.10
CA MET A 104 -2.39 -5.55 -0.17
C MET A 104 -1.12 -6.30 -0.56
N GLN A 105 0.05 -5.73 -0.24
CA GLN A 105 1.31 -6.32 -0.65
C GLN A 105 2.40 -5.94 0.35
N TYR A 106 3.41 -6.81 0.44
CA TYR A 106 4.59 -6.61 1.28
C TYR A 106 5.80 -6.85 0.39
N LEU A 107 6.47 -5.76 0.00
CA LEU A 107 7.55 -5.84 -0.97
C LEU A 107 8.89 -5.66 -0.27
N LEU A 108 9.86 -6.52 -0.61
CA LEU A 108 11.20 -6.41 -0.04
C LEU A 108 12.05 -5.50 -0.91
N LEU A 109 12.76 -4.59 -0.26
CA LEU A 109 13.66 -3.67 -0.92
C LEU A 109 14.99 -4.35 -1.24
N PRO A 110 15.62 -4.04 -2.37
CA PRO A 110 15.14 -3.14 -3.42
C PRO A 110 14.04 -3.79 -4.25
N VAL A 111 13.00 -3.02 -4.56
CA VAL A 111 11.85 -3.56 -5.28
C VAL A 111 12.15 -3.60 -6.77
N PRO A 112 12.06 -4.79 -7.40
CA PRO A 112 12.21 -4.85 -8.86
C PRO A 112 11.07 -4.07 -9.53
N PRO A 113 11.36 -3.37 -10.64
CA PRO A 113 10.32 -2.56 -11.30
C PRO A 113 9.07 -3.34 -11.66
N GLU A 114 9.21 -4.60 -12.07
CA GLU A 114 8.06 -5.40 -12.46
C GLU A 114 7.15 -5.70 -11.27
N GLN A 115 7.70 -5.79 -10.06
CA GLN A 115 6.87 -6.01 -8.87
C GLN A 115 6.06 -4.76 -8.53
N LEU A 116 6.67 -3.57 -8.67
CA LEU A 116 5.94 -2.34 -8.43
C LEU A 116 4.87 -2.13 -9.51
N ASP A 117 5.20 -2.43 -10.77
CA ASP A 117 4.22 -2.34 -11.84
C ASP A 117 3.03 -3.26 -11.58
N ALA A 118 3.27 -4.49 -11.11
CA ALA A 118 2.19 -5.42 -10.80
C ALA A 118 1.34 -4.90 -9.64
N LEU A 119 1.97 -4.28 -8.65
CA LEU A 119 1.24 -3.68 -7.53
C LEU A 119 0.32 -2.56 -8.02
N LEU A 120 0.83 -1.68 -8.88
CA LEU A 120 0.03 -0.57 -9.38
C LEU A 120 -1.15 -1.07 -10.21
N ALA A 121 -0.94 -2.13 -11.00
CA ALA A 121 -2.02 -2.72 -11.76
C ALA A 121 -3.11 -3.27 -10.84
N ARG A 122 -2.72 -3.96 -9.77
CA ARG A 122 -3.69 -4.52 -8.83
C ARG A 122 -4.42 -3.43 -8.06
N ALA A 123 -3.73 -2.36 -7.69
CA ALA A 123 -4.33 -1.29 -6.91
C ALA A 123 -5.44 -0.58 -7.68
N ALA A 124 -5.38 -0.63 -9.01
CA ALA A 124 -6.39 0.03 -9.85
C ALA A 124 -7.62 -0.84 -10.09
N GLU A 125 -7.61 -2.10 -9.69
CA GLU A 125 -8.74 -3.00 -9.95
C GLU A 125 -9.92 -2.67 -9.05
N PRO A 126 -11.11 -2.44 -9.64
CA PRO A 126 -12.27 -2.07 -8.83
C PRO A 126 -12.69 -3.14 -7.82
N GLU A 127 -12.47 -4.41 -8.16
CA GLU A 127 -12.86 -5.51 -7.28
C GLU A 127 -11.93 -5.65 -6.08
N TYR A 128 -10.81 -4.97 -6.08
CA TYR A 128 -9.94 -5.00 -4.92
C TYR A 128 -10.48 -4.04 -3.89
N GLY A 129 -11.47 -4.50 -3.18
CA GLY A 129 -12.09 -3.67 -2.17
C GLY A 129 -11.64 -4.05 -0.79
N PRO A 130 -12.20 -3.42 0.18
CA PRO A 130 -11.90 -3.71 1.57
C PRO A 130 -12.39 -5.07 2.02
N ALA A 131 -13.12 -5.69 1.25
CA ALA A 131 -13.69 -6.96 1.67
C ALA A 131 -12.70 -8.08 1.61
N ILE A 132 -12.86 -8.26 1.70
CA ILE A 132 -12.55 -9.17 1.63
C ILE A 132 -12.75 -10.06 1.55
N PRO A 133 -12.84 -10.28 1.51
CA PRO A 133 -12.91 -11.12 1.38
C PRO A 133 -13.28 -11.93 1.37
N VAL A 134 -13.93 -12.26 1.23
CA VAL A 134 -14.30 -12.96 1.32
C VAL A 134 -14.60 -13.66 0.88
N ALA A 135 -15.14 -14.03 0.79
CA ALA A 135 -15.38 -14.70 0.47
C ALA A 135 -16.17 -15.02 0.04
N THR A 136 -16.74 -15.03 -0.35
CA THR A 136 -17.34 -15.22 -0.71
C THR A 136 -17.93 -15.86 -1.25
N ALA A 137 -18.72 -16.03 -1.24
CA ALA A 137 -19.12 -16.70 -1.61
C ALA A 137 -19.19 -17.17 -2.58
N SER A 138 -19.42 -17.27 -3.06
CA SER A 138 -19.06 -17.64 -3.86
C SER A 138 -18.19 -17.74 -4.10
N GLY A 139 -18.14 -17.52 -3.71
CA GLY A 139 -17.27 -17.68 -3.52
C GLY A 139 -16.49 -17.33 -3.37
N LEU A 140 -16.38 -17.19 -3.26
CA LEU A 140 -15.57 -16.82 -2.86
C LEU A 140 -14.74 -16.53 -3.18
N ARG A 141 -14.68 -16.35 -3.28
CA ARG A 141 -13.83 -16.12 -3.35
C ARG A 141 -13.00 -15.67 -3.07
N VAL A 142 -12.88 -15.47 -3.00
CA VAL A 142 -12.07 -15.03 -2.42
C VAL A 142 -11.37 -14.68 -2.15
N LEU A 143 -11.09 -14.35 -2.05
CA LEU A 143 -10.40 -14.11 -1.46
C LEU A 143 -9.52 -13.56 -1.47
N PRO A 144 -9.54 -13.17 -1.44
CA PRO A 144 -8.52 -12.95 -1.24
C PRO A 144 -7.67 -12.83 -0.73
N PHE A 145 -7.49 -12.65 -0.28
CA PHE A 145 -6.54 -12.70 0.35
C PHE A 145 -6.26 -13.22 0.53
N ALA A 146 -6.78 -13.38 0.18
CA ALA A 146 -6.56 -13.71 0.57
C ALA A 146 -6.30 -14.10 0.73
N ALA A 147 -6.75 -14.49 0.57
CA ALA A 147 -6.65 -14.86 1.21
C ALA A 147 -6.40 -15.21 1.40
N SER A 148 -6.85 -15.67 1.22
CA SER A 148 -6.82 -15.99 1.83
C SER A 148 -6.80 -16.24 1.98
N GLU A 149 -7.29 -16.66 1.74
CA GLU A 149 -7.48 -16.95 2.31
C GLU A 149 -7.33 -17.20 2.60
N TYR A 150 -7.84 -17.51 2.25
CA TYR A 150 -7.93 -17.74 2.83
C TYR A 150 -7.49 -18.04 3.18
N LEU A 151 -7.98 -18.39 2.88
CA LEU A 151 -7.85 -18.66 3.58
C LEU A 151 -7.47 -18.93 3.86
N GLU A 152 -7.78 -19.17 3.41
CA GLU A 152 -7.57 -19.32 4.00
C GLU A 152 -7.20 -19.42 4.42
N CYS A 153 -7.73 -19.65 3.91
CA CYS A 153 -7.50 -19.60 4.60
C CYS A 153 -7.27 -19.60 4.69
N PRO A 154 -7.53 -19.97 4.33
CA PRO A 154 -7.30 -20.08 4.83
C PRO A 154 -6.97 -20.03 4.97
#